data_a18ccc7df856e4a829769a63dd4da1e4
#
_entry.id   a18ccc7df856e4a829769a63dd4da1e4
#
_cell.length_a   1.000
_cell.length_b   1.000
_cell.length_c   1.000
_cell.angle_alpha   90.00
_cell.angle_beta   90.00
_cell.angle_gamma   90.00
#
_symmetry.space_group_name_H-M   'P 1'
#
loop_
_entity.id
_entity.type
_entity.pdbx_description
1 polymer ?
#
loop_
_entity_poly.entity_id
_entity_poly.type
_entity_poly.pdbx_seq_one_letter_code
_entity_poly.pdbx_strand_id
1 'polypeptide(L)'
;MLDNNFIYKINSILPADISVNGFNKVQGEANARFGAISREYIYKIHQNKNPFLNNRSLFYKGTINIRLINEACKVLVTSSDFQSFSKVKTEINNFKCVINYARFEKSNDNFNFVISSNRFLRGMVRCIVGTLLEVNEKKISLKEFNKIVENKDRKGAGPSVLASGLYLSKVEYPSSIYI
;
A
#
# COMPACT_ATOMS: atom_id res chain seq x y z
N MET A 1 -30.30 -11.48 6.28
CA MET A 1 -28.91 -11.97 6.39
C MET A 1 -28.76 -13.13 5.42
N LEU A 2 -27.74 -13.13 4.58
CA LEU A 2 -27.40 -14.32 3.80
C LEU A 2 -26.86 -15.38 4.73
N ASP A 3 -27.39 -16.60 4.61
CA ASP A 3 -27.20 -17.73 5.51
C ASP A 3 -25.72 -18.17 5.50
N ASN A 4 -25.18 -18.57 6.65
CA ASN A 4 -23.85 -19.19 6.79
C ASN A 4 -23.67 -20.38 5.84
N ASN A 5 -24.75 -21.11 5.54
CA ASN A 5 -24.78 -22.19 4.56
C ASN A 5 -24.47 -21.70 3.14
N PHE A 6 -24.89 -20.48 2.76
CA PHE A 6 -24.56 -19.89 1.46
C PHE A 6 -23.08 -19.54 1.34
N ILE A 7 -22.47 -18.97 2.40
CA ILE A 7 -21.02 -18.69 2.44
C ILE A 7 -20.23 -20.01 2.31
N TYR A 8 -20.63 -21.04 3.03
CA TYR A 8 -19.98 -22.35 2.94
C TYR A 8 -20.04 -22.92 1.52
N LYS A 9 -21.22 -22.92 0.88
CA LYS A 9 -21.39 -23.42 -0.49
C LYS A 9 -20.54 -22.65 -1.51
N ILE A 10 -20.46 -21.31 -1.42
CA ILE A 10 -19.61 -20.52 -2.28
C ILE A 10 -18.14 -20.88 -2.09
N ASN A 11 -17.67 -20.95 -0.83
CA ASN A 11 -16.28 -21.29 -0.54
C ASN A 11 -15.91 -22.72 -0.97
N SER A 12 -16.88 -23.63 -1.09
CA SER A 12 -16.65 -25.00 -1.57
C SER A 12 -16.33 -25.10 -3.07
N ILE A 13 -16.73 -24.08 -3.86
CA ILE A 13 -16.51 -24.04 -5.32
C ILE A 13 -15.42 -23.05 -5.72
N LEU A 14 -14.98 -22.18 -4.81
CA LEU A 14 -13.93 -21.20 -5.09
C LEU A 14 -12.54 -21.87 -5.12
N PRO A 15 -11.59 -21.32 -5.91
CA PRO A 15 -10.18 -21.71 -5.84
C PRO A 15 -9.63 -21.56 -4.42
N ALA A 16 -8.60 -22.35 -4.09
CA ALA A 16 -8.00 -22.39 -2.74
C ALA A 16 -7.39 -21.05 -2.26
N ASP A 17 -7.14 -20.12 -3.16
CA ASP A 17 -6.59 -18.78 -2.89
C ASP A 17 -7.66 -17.70 -2.77
N ILE A 18 -8.95 -18.05 -2.87
CA ILE A 18 -10.09 -17.13 -2.73
C ILE A 18 -11.02 -17.62 -1.62
N SER A 19 -11.34 -16.75 -0.68
CA SER A 19 -12.30 -17.02 0.39
C SER A 19 -13.27 -15.85 0.57
N VAL A 20 -14.57 -16.17 0.66
CA VAL A 20 -15.63 -15.22 1.00
C VAL A 20 -15.92 -15.30 2.49
N ASN A 21 -15.78 -14.18 3.20
CA ASN A 21 -15.99 -14.12 4.65
C ASN A 21 -17.38 -13.59 5.03
N GLY A 22 -18.07 -12.91 4.10
CA GLY A 22 -19.39 -12.36 4.35
C GLY A 22 -19.96 -11.59 3.18
N PHE A 23 -21.22 -11.24 3.29
CA PHE A 23 -21.94 -10.40 2.35
C PHE A 23 -22.70 -9.32 3.11
N ASN A 24 -22.73 -8.13 2.54
CA ASN A 24 -23.53 -7.02 3.03
C ASN A 24 -24.43 -6.50 1.90
N LYS A 25 -25.67 -6.20 2.24
CA LYS A 25 -26.56 -5.51 1.32
C LYS A 25 -26.15 -4.05 1.26
N VAL A 26 -26.10 -3.50 0.07
CA VAL A 26 -25.65 -2.12 -0.17
C VAL A 26 -26.67 -1.38 -1.04
N GLN A 27 -26.59 -0.03 -1.04
CA GLN A 27 -27.38 0.83 -1.89
C GLN A 27 -27.20 0.46 -3.39
N GLY A 28 -28.24 0.65 -4.21
CA GLY A 28 -28.19 0.27 -5.63
C GLY A 28 -27.07 0.94 -6.43
N GLU A 29 -26.76 2.19 -6.10
CA GLU A 29 -25.70 2.99 -6.73
C GLU A 29 -24.32 2.76 -6.12
N ALA A 30 -24.16 1.81 -5.17
CA ALA A 30 -22.89 1.53 -4.50
C ALA A 30 -21.82 1.08 -5.49
N ASN A 31 -20.65 1.70 -5.39
CA ASN A 31 -19.49 1.37 -6.21
C ASN A 31 -18.29 1.01 -5.34
N ALA A 32 -17.79 -0.22 -5.48
CA ALA A 32 -16.69 -0.74 -4.67
C ALA A 32 -15.40 0.09 -4.79
N ARG A 33 -15.14 0.70 -5.94
CA ARG A 33 -13.94 1.50 -6.17
C ARG A 33 -14.12 2.96 -5.74
N PHE A 34 -15.20 3.58 -6.16
CA PHE A 34 -15.39 5.02 -5.96
C PHE A 34 -16.11 5.38 -4.66
N GLY A 35 -16.90 4.45 -4.11
CA GLY A 35 -17.57 4.62 -2.82
C GLY A 35 -16.67 4.44 -1.60
N ALA A 36 -15.46 3.87 -1.74
CA ALA A 36 -14.56 3.71 -0.62
C ALA A 36 -13.94 5.04 -0.18
N ILE A 37 -13.95 5.30 1.13
CA ILE A 37 -13.41 6.51 1.75
C ILE A 37 -11.92 6.39 2.08
N SER A 38 -11.44 5.18 2.36
CA SER A 38 -10.01 4.90 2.55
C SER A 38 -9.62 3.50 2.09
N ARG A 39 -8.33 3.33 1.82
CA ARG A 39 -7.67 2.04 1.55
C ARG A 39 -6.40 1.99 2.35
N GLU A 40 -6.09 0.81 2.89
CA GLU A 40 -4.82 0.52 3.53
C GLU A 40 -4.07 -0.53 2.71
N TYR A 41 -2.78 -0.32 2.53
CA TYR A 41 -1.86 -1.28 1.95
C TYR A 41 -0.78 -1.65 2.95
N ILE A 42 -0.42 -2.92 2.95
CA ILE A 42 0.76 -3.44 3.64
C ILE A 42 1.75 -3.92 2.59
N TYR A 43 3.00 -3.48 2.69
CA TYR A 43 4.09 -4.02 1.91
C TYR A 43 5.02 -4.83 2.83
N LYS A 44 5.12 -6.13 2.57
CA LYS A 44 5.86 -7.09 3.40
C LYS A 44 7.30 -7.25 2.92
N ILE A 45 8.24 -7.23 3.88
CA ILE A 45 9.68 -7.36 3.65
C ILE A 45 10.26 -8.38 4.63
N HIS A 46 11.16 -9.25 4.17
CA HIS A 46 11.88 -10.20 5.02
C HIS A 46 13.39 -10.14 4.75
N GLN A 47 14.20 -10.45 5.79
CA GLN A 47 15.65 -10.38 5.72
C GLN A 47 16.33 -11.75 5.68
N ASN A 48 15.68 -12.77 6.18
CA ASN A 48 16.18 -14.14 6.17
C ASN A 48 15.60 -14.92 4.98
N LYS A 49 16.44 -15.68 4.26
CA LYS A 49 15.96 -16.55 3.19
C LYS A 49 14.90 -17.51 3.72
N ASN A 50 13.69 -17.41 3.19
CA ASN A 50 12.56 -18.23 3.61
C ASN A 50 11.74 -18.69 2.38
N PRO A 51 11.74 -20.00 2.06
CA PRO A 51 10.99 -20.53 0.91
C PRO A 51 9.49 -20.24 0.97
N PHE A 52 8.89 -20.19 2.17
CA PHE A 52 7.45 -19.92 2.34
C PHE A 52 7.06 -18.46 2.06
N LEU A 53 8.03 -17.55 2.03
CA LEU A 53 7.84 -16.13 1.69
C LEU A 53 8.18 -15.81 0.23
N ASN A 54 8.64 -16.81 -0.53
CA ASN A 54 8.90 -16.63 -1.95
C ASN A 54 7.62 -16.19 -2.68
N ASN A 55 7.71 -15.15 -3.50
CA ASN A 55 6.58 -14.48 -4.17
C ASN A 55 5.47 -13.94 -3.24
N ARG A 56 5.73 -13.81 -1.93
CA ARG A 56 4.79 -13.28 -0.93
C ARG A 56 5.33 -12.09 -0.15
N SER A 57 6.63 -11.79 -0.28
CA SER A 57 7.31 -10.73 0.45
C SER A 57 8.59 -10.36 -0.30
N LEU A 58 9.07 -9.14 -0.13
CA LEU A 58 10.35 -8.71 -0.67
C LEU A 58 11.50 -9.27 0.19
N PHE A 59 12.39 -10.03 -0.42
CA PHE A 59 13.66 -10.40 0.24
C PHE A 59 14.63 -9.22 0.16
N TYR A 60 14.99 -8.66 1.32
CA TYR A 60 15.88 -7.50 1.42
C TYR A 60 17.07 -7.82 2.33
N LYS A 61 18.26 -7.86 1.76
CA LYS A 61 19.50 -8.25 2.48
C LYS A 61 20.10 -7.15 3.35
N GLY A 62 19.71 -5.89 3.13
CA GLY A 62 20.25 -4.75 3.85
C GLY A 62 19.71 -4.65 5.28
N THR A 63 20.45 -3.99 6.15
CA THR A 63 19.96 -3.62 7.48
C THR A 63 18.86 -2.59 7.35
N ILE A 64 17.80 -2.72 8.14
CA ILE A 64 16.66 -1.79 8.15
C ILE A 64 16.74 -0.88 9.38
N ASN A 65 16.85 0.42 9.13
CA ASN A 65 16.74 1.46 10.15
C ASN A 65 15.32 2.01 10.19
N ILE A 66 14.47 1.40 11.02
CA ILE A 66 13.05 1.77 11.15
C ILE A 66 12.89 3.25 11.52
N ARG A 67 13.74 3.80 12.40
CA ARG A 67 13.65 5.20 12.81
C ARG A 67 13.87 6.13 11.62
N LEU A 68 14.91 5.90 10.83
CA LEU A 68 15.22 6.72 9.65
C LEU A 68 14.10 6.67 8.61
N ILE A 69 13.57 5.46 8.32
CA ILE A 69 12.46 5.29 7.37
C ILE A 69 11.20 6.02 7.88
N ASN A 70 10.90 5.94 9.19
CA ASN A 70 9.72 6.61 9.74
C ASN A 70 9.84 8.14 9.73
N GLU A 71 11.04 8.71 9.81
CA GLU A 71 11.21 10.14 9.58
C GLU A 71 10.83 10.53 8.13
N ALA A 72 11.18 9.72 7.13
CA ALA A 72 10.73 9.92 5.76
C ALA A 72 9.20 9.72 5.60
N CYS A 73 8.61 8.79 6.35
CA CYS A 73 7.16 8.57 6.34
C CYS A 73 6.37 9.81 6.81
N LYS A 74 6.91 10.61 7.74
CA LYS A 74 6.27 11.86 8.19
C LYS A 74 6.10 12.85 7.02
N VAL A 75 7.06 12.91 6.11
CA VAL A 75 6.96 13.76 4.91
C VAL A 75 5.77 13.35 4.03
N LEU A 76 5.51 12.02 3.90
CA LEU A 76 4.35 11.53 3.13
C LEU A 76 3.02 11.99 3.74
N VAL A 77 2.90 11.96 5.07
CA VAL A 77 1.65 12.34 5.76
C VAL A 77 1.34 13.83 5.61
N THR A 78 2.37 14.68 5.55
CA THR A 78 2.20 16.13 5.39
C THR A 78 2.09 16.58 3.93
N SER A 79 2.32 15.69 2.98
CA SER A 79 2.28 15.97 1.54
C SER A 79 0.89 15.70 0.95
N SER A 80 0.56 16.38 -0.14
CA SER A 80 -0.74 16.21 -0.81
C SER A 80 -0.63 15.81 -2.28
N ASP A 81 0.50 16.05 -2.93
CA ASP A 81 0.73 15.72 -4.34
C ASP A 81 1.78 14.61 -4.47
N PHE A 82 1.41 13.51 -5.13
CA PHE A 82 2.22 12.31 -5.22
C PHE A 82 2.61 11.97 -6.67
N GLN A 83 2.70 12.97 -7.54
CA GLN A 83 3.09 12.80 -8.94
C GLN A 83 4.43 12.07 -9.08
N SER A 84 5.42 12.36 -8.23
CA SER A 84 6.73 11.70 -8.21
C SER A 84 6.65 10.18 -7.97
N PHE A 85 5.58 9.69 -7.36
CA PHE A 85 5.38 8.26 -7.10
C PHE A 85 4.38 7.60 -8.05
N SER A 86 3.81 8.35 -9.01
CA SER A 86 2.86 7.81 -9.99
C SER A 86 3.56 7.11 -11.13
N LYS A 87 2.95 6.06 -11.68
CA LYS A 87 3.44 5.45 -12.92
C LYS A 87 3.29 6.46 -14.07
N VAL A 88 4.37 6.63 -14.86
CA VAL A 88 4.38 7.48 -16.08
C VAL A 88 3.39 6.94 -17.12
N LYS A 89 2.91 7.81 -18.00
CA LYS A 89 1.96 7.48 -19.08
C LYS A 89 0.64 6.91 -18.56
N THR A 90 0.05 7.59 -17.59
CA THR A 90 -1.32 7.35 -17.14
C THR A 90 -2.18 8.56 -17.53
N GLU A 91 -3.42 8.34 -17.94
CA GLU A 91 -4.40 9.39 -18.28
C GLU A 91 -4.94 10.14 -17.05
N ILE A 92 -4.10 10.26 -16.00
CA ILE A 92 -4.49 10.85 -14.72
C ILE A 92 -4.01 12.29 -14.69
N ASN A 93 -4.94 13.24 -14.53
CA ASN A 93 -4.66 14.67 -14.38
C ASN A 93 -4.67 15.14 -12.91
N ASN A 94 -5.02 14.27 -11.96
CA ASN A 94 -5.07 14.60 -10.53
C ASN A 94 -4.18 13.64 -9.73
N PHE A 95 -3.06 14.16 -9.21
CA PHE A 95 -2.09 13.41 -8.40
C PHE A 95 -2.26 13.62 -6.89
N LYS A 96 -3.31 14.34 -6.48
CA LYS A 96 -3.58 14.60 -5.07
C LYS A 96 -4.10 13.37 -4.37
N CYS A 97 -3.51 13.06 -3.22
CA CYS A 97 -3.94 12.04 -2.26
C CYS A 97 -3.83 12.60 -0.85
N VAL A 98 -4.66 12.12 0.06
CA VAL A 98 -4.58 12.43 1.49
C VAL A 98 -4.11 11.17 2.19
N ILE A 99 -2.87 11.16 2.67
CA ILE A 99 -2.31 10.06 3.45
C ILE A 99 -2.77 10.21 4.90
N ASN A 100 -3.54 9.24 5.38
CA ASN A 100 -4.01 9.23 6.77
C ASN A 100 -2.86 8.89 7.72
N TYR A 101 -2.06 7.90 7.35
CA TYR A 101 -0.82 7.51 8.03
C TYR A 101 0.07 6.71 7.09
N ALA A 102 1.36 6.77 7.37
CA ALA A 102 2.38 5.91 6.78
C ALA A 102 3.40 5.55 7.86
N ARG A 103 3.72 4.26 8.01
CA ARG A 103 4.69 3.80 9.01
C ARG A 103 5.38 2.53 8.56
N PHE A 104 6.61 2.39 9.03
CA PHE A 104 7.41 1.19 8.89
C PHE A 104 7.54 0.54 10.26
N GLU A 105 7.21 -0.73 10.36
CA GLU A 105 7.16 -1.45 11.64
C GLU A 105 7.76 -2.85 11.53
N LYS A 106 8.29 -3.35 12.65
CA LYS A 106 8.72 -4.75 12.77
C LYS A 106 7.49 -5.63 13.02
N SER A 107 7.42 -6.74 12.33
CA SER A 107 6.36 -7.75 12.47
C SER A 107 7.03 -9.12 12.63
N ASN A 108 7.16 -9.59 13.86
CA ASN A 108 7.99 -10.74 14.23
C ASN A 108 9.44 -10.55 13.71
N ASP A 109 9.94 -11.49 12.88
CA ASP A 109 11.26 -11.41 12.24
C ASP A 109 11.27 -10.69 10.90
N ASN A 110 10.16 -10.10 10.51
CA ASN A 110 9.96 -9.42 9.25
C ASN A 110 9.61 -7.93 9.46
N PHE A 111 9.37 -7.21 8.37
CA PHE A 111 8.99 -5.81 8.39
C PHE A 111 7.79 -5.55 7.50
N ASN A 112 6.96 -4.63 7.93
CA ASN A 112 5.83 -4.13 7.17
C ASN A 112 5.97 -2.63 6.97
N PHE A 113 5.76 -2.16 5.75
CA PHE A 113 5.39 -0.78 5.50
C PHE A 113 3.86 -0.72 5.38
N VAL A 114 3.23 0.04 6.23
CA VAL A 114 1.77 0.22 6.28
C VAL A 114 1.43 1.64 5.88
N ILE A 115 0.52 1.80 4.93
CA ILE A 115 0.07 3.11 4.45
C ILE A 115 -1.43 3.14 4.19
N SER A 116 -2.10 4.17 4.70
CA SER A 116 -3.53 4.42 4.45
C SER A 116 -3.74 5.77 3.78
N SER A 117 -4.63 5.80 2.81
CA SER A 117 -4.99 7.02 2.07
C SER A 117 -6.43 6.96 1.57
N ASN A 118 -7.01 8.14 1.29
CA ASN A 118 -8.30 8.24 0.60
C ASN A 118 -8.27 7.62 -0.80
N ARG A 119 -7.12 7.67 -1.48
CA ARG A 119 -6.87 7.03 -2.80
C ARG A 119 -5.38 6.80 -3.00
N PHE A 120 -5.05 5.94 -3.96
CA PHE A 120 -3.69 5.72 -4.42
C PHE A 120 -3.58 5.83 -5.94
N LEU A 121 -2.43 6.33 -6.39
CA LEU A 121 -2.07 6.35 -7.80
C LEU A 121 -1.50 4.98 -8.22
N ARG A 122 -1.53 4.71 -9.52
CA ARG A 122 -0.99 3.45 -10.05
C ARG A 122 0.50 3.33 -9.76
N GLY A 123 0.90 2.26 -9.08
CA GLY A 123 2.29 1.97 -8.70
C GLY A 123 2.82 2.77 -7.51
N MET A 124 2.01 3.68 -6.92
CA MET A 124 2.42 4.63 -5.88
C MET A 124 3.08 3.94 -4.68
N VAL A 125 2.43 3.00 -4.05
CA VAL A 125 2.94 2.35 -2.82
C VAL A 125 4.28 1.66 -3.09
N ARG A 126 4.41 0.96 -4.19
CA ARG A 126 5.66 0.26 -4.57
C ARG A 126 6.81 1.23 -4.85
N CYS A 127 6.51 2.37 -5.45
CA CYS A 127 7.49 3.43 -5.70
C CYS A 127 7.92 4.10 -4.39
N ILE A 128 6.98 4.40 -3.50
CA ILE A 128 7.27 4.93 -2.15
C ILE A 128 8.21 3.97 -1.41
N VAL A 129 7.87 2.68 -1.33
CA VAL A 129 8.72 1.70 -0.63
C VAL A 129 10.13 1.64 -1.23
N GLY A 130 10.26 1.63 -2.56
CA GLY A 130 11.59 1.64 -3.20
C GLY A 130 12.40 2.88 -2.83
N THR A 131 11.77 4.05 -2.83
CA THR A 131 12.43 5.31 -2.44
C THR A 131 12.79 5.34 -0.96
N LEU A 132 11.93 4.80 -0.07
CA LEU A 132 12.22 4.66 1.36
C LEU A 132 13.41 3.72 1.61
N LEU A 133 13.56 2.66 0.82
CA LEU A 133 14.73 1.77 0.92
C LEU A 133 16.02 2.49 0.46
N GLU A 134 15.96 3.39 -0.52
CA GLU A 134 17.11 4.23 -0.88
C GLU A 134 17.49 5.23 0.23
N VAL A 135 16.50 5.78 0.97
CA VAL A 135 16.76 6.54 2.20
C VAL A 135 17.45 5.66 3.25
N ASN A 136 16.95 4.44 3.45
CA ASN A 136 17.54 3.48 4.38
C ASN A 136 19.01 3.13 4.04
N GLU A 137 19.31 3.00 2.77
CA GLU A 137 20.66 2.72 2.24
C GLU A 137 21.55 3.97 2.20
N LYS A 138 21.03 5.12 2.63
CA LYS A 138 21.71 6.43 2.59
C LYS A 138 22.13 6.86 1.17
N LYS A 139 21.49 6.32 0.13
CA LYS A 139 21.66 6.76 -1.26
C LYS A 139 21.04 8.13 -1.48
N ILE A 140 19.96 8.42 -0.75
CA ILE A 140 19.32 9.72 -0.67
C ILE A 140 19.13 10.10 0.81
N SER A 141 19.31 11.38 1.11
CA SER A 141 19.05 11.94 2.43
C SER A 141 17.55 12.24 2.64
N LEU A 142 17.13 12.48 3.88
CA LEU A 142 15.76 12.95 4.17
C LEU A 142 15.42 14.27 3.45
N LYS A 143 16.41 15.15 3.30
CA LYS A 143 16.24 16.42 2.57
C LYS A 143 15.99 16.18 1.08
N GLU A 144 16.69 15.24 0.48
CA GLU A 144 16.48 14.85 -0.92
C GLU A 144 15.14 14.12 -1.10
N PHE A 145 14.75 13.26 -0.15
CA PHE A 145 13.43 12.63 -0.16
C PHE A 145 12.30 13.69 -0.18
N ASN A 146 12.40 14.72 0.67
CA ASN A 146 11.45 15.84 0.65
C ASN A 146 11.41 16.54 -0.71
N LYS A 147 12.58 16.85 -1.28
CA LYS A 147 12.67 17.45 -2.63
C LYS A 147 12.06 16.58 -3.71
N ILE A 148 12.20 15.24 -3.62
CA ILE A 148 11.56 14.31 -4.57
C ILE A 148 10.05 14.48 -4.55
N VAL A 149 9.44 14.60 -3.36
CA VAL A 149 8.00 14.83 -3.23
C VAL A 149 7.60 16.19 -3.82
N GLU A 150 8.33 17.25 -3.50
CA GLU A 150 8.06 18.62 -3.92
C GLU A 150 8.21 18.83 -5.44
N ASN A 151 9.22 18.21 -6.06
CA ASN A 151 9.57 18.40 -7.47
C ASN A 151 8.56 17.77 -8.45
N LYS A 152 7.68 16.88 -8.00
CA LYS A 152 6.64 16.23 -8.81
C LYS A 152 7.20 15.51 -10.06
N ASP A 153 8.44 15.08 -10.00
CA ASP A 153 9.12 14.35 -11.07
C ASP A 153 9.37 12.89 -10.68
N ARG A 154 8.76 11.97 -11.44
CA ARG A 154 8.93 10.52 -11.25
C ARG A 154 10.39 10.06 -11.40
N LYS A 155 11.20 10.78 -12.18
CA LYS A 155 12.61 10.42 -12.42
C LYS A 155 13.46 10.58 -11.16
N GLY A 156 13.08 11.47 -10.26
CA GLY A 156 13.77 11.67 -8.99
C GLY A 156 13.47 10.59 -7.94
N ALA A 157 12.34 9.89 -8.07
CA ALA A 157 11.99 8.85 -7.12
C ALA A 157 12.66 7.50 -7.45
N GLY A 158 12.91 6.72 -6.44
CA GLY A 158 13.52 5.38 -6.54
C GLY A 158 12.72 4.39 -7.38
N PRO A 159 13.28 3.20 -7.66
CA PRO A 159 12.62 2.17 -8.44
C PRO A 159 11.40 1.60 -7.71
N SER A 160 10.39 1.16 -8.46
CA SER A 160 9.28 0.42 -7.87
C SER A 160 9.73 -0.98 -7.45
N VAL A 161 9.53 -1.33 -6.18
CA VAL A 161 9.81 -2.67 -5.67
C VAL A 161 8.89 -3.73 -6.27
N LEU A 162 9.22 -5.02 -6.10
CA LEU A 162 8.44 -6.15 -6.62
C LEU A 162 6.98 -6.11 -6.15
N ALA A 163 6.07 -6.57 -6.98
CA ALA A 163 4.63 -6.58 -6.64
C ALA A 163 4.28 -7.61 -5.56
N SER A 164 5.04 -8.68 -5.45
CA SER A 164 4.77 -9.82 -4.57
C SER A 164 4.66 -9.49 -3.07
N GLY A 165 5.25 -8.36 -2.64
CA GLY A 165 5.14 -7.91 -1.25
C GLY A 165 3.91 -7.04 -0.96
N LEU A 166 3.14 -6.62 -1.96
CA LEU A 166 2.06 -5.65 -1.80
C LEU A 166 0.70 -6.31 -1.58
N TYR A 167 0.03 -5.91 -0.48
CA TYR A 167 -1.31 -6.39 -0.11
C TYR A 167 -2.25 -5.22 0.15
N LEU A 168 -3.45 -5.27 -0.42
CA LEU A 168 -4.56 -4.43 0.01
C LEU A 168 -5.13 -5.06 1.29
N SER A 169 -4.89 -4.44 2.44
CA SER A 169 -5.24 -5.01 3.75
C SER A 169 -6.60 -4.57 4.25
N LYS A 170 -7.02 -3.35 3.89
CA LYS A 170 -8.31 -2.79 4.33
C LYS A 170 -8.87 -1.84 3.28
N VAL A 171 -10.19 -1.89 3.12
CA VAL A 171 -10.97 -0.90 2.38
C VAL A 171 -12.11 -0.45 3.28
N GLU A 172 -12.26 0.85 3.46
CA GLU A 172 -13.31 1.43 4.30
C GLU A 172 -14.36 2.12 3.42
N TYR A 173 -15.62 1.89 3.77
CA TYR A 173 -16.77 2.52 3.14
C TYR A 173 -17.54 3.32 4.18
N PRO A 174 -18.26 4.39 3.78
CA PRO A 174 -19.15 5.10 4.70
C PRO A 174 -20.28 4.17 5.15
N SER A 175 -20.73 4.32 6.39
CA SER A 175 -21.82 3.50 6.94
C SER A 175 -23.12 3.61 6.10
N SER A 176 -23.34 4.74 5.46
CA SER A 176 -24.49 5.00 4.58
C SER A 176 -24.53 4.14 3.32
N ILE A 177 -23.44 3.43 2.96
CA ILE A 177 -23.45 2.52 1.79
C ILE A 177 -24.26 1.24 2.05
N TYR A 178 -24.41 0.85 3.32
CA TYR A 178 -25.08 -0.37 3.75
C TYR A 178 -26.57 -0.14 3.97
N ILE A 179 -27.40 -1.18 3.70
CA ILE A 179 -28.84 -1.20 3.92
C ILE A 179 -29.18 -2.14 5.08
#